data_48bbb5c74f62cf0eea365d0fbd36b4cc
#
_entry.id   48bbb5c74f62cf0eea365d0fbd36b4cc
#
_cell.length_a   1.000
_cell.length_b   1.000
_cell.length_c   1.000
_cell.angle_alpha   90.00
_cell.angle_beta   90.00
_cell.angle_gamma   90.00
#
_symmetry.space_group_name_H-M   'P 1'
#
loop_
_entity.id
_entity.type
_entity.pdbx_description
1 polymer ?
#
loop_
_entity_poly.entity_id
_entity_poly.type
_entity_poly.pdbx_seq_one_letter_code
_entity_poly.pdbx_strand_id
1 'polypeptide(L)'
;MTLSCSSTDFENDSDFRPSRARCCLRFRLCRSIVIRLTSENGSHTTFRYDVLDRLIQETGFDGRTQRYHHDLTGKLIRSEDEGLVTHWHYDEADRLTHRTVKGETAERWRYDERGWLTDISHISEGHRVAVHYRYDEKGRLTGERQTVHHPQTEALLWQHETRHAYNAQGLANRCIPDSLPAVEWLTYGSGYLAGSSA
;
A
#
# COMPACT_ATOMS: atom_id res chain seq x y z
N MET A 1 -5.47 14.64 15.26
CA MET A 1 -4.25 14.70 14.40
C MET A 1 -4.21 16.06 13.74
N THR A 2 -3.26 16.88 14.10
CA THR A 2 -3.01 18.17 13.45
C THR A 2 -1.97 17.98 12.36
N LEU A 3 -2.33 18.30 11.11
CA LEU A 3 -1.40 18.32 9.98
C LEU A 3 -0.76 19.71 9.93
N SER A 4 0.57 19.78 10.08
CA SER A 4 1.31 21.01 9.83
C SER A 4 2.04 20.87 8.49
N CYS A 5 1.71 21.74 7.54
CA CYS A 5 2.39 21.86 6.26
C CYS A 5 3.37 23.04 6.36
N SER A 6 4.65 22.80 6.14
CA SER A 6 5.63 23.88 5.96
C SER A 6 6.18 23.82 4.55
N SER A 7 5.99 24.88 3.78
CA SER A 7 6.65 25.07 2.49
C SER A 7 8.08 25.55 2.72
N THR A 8 9.04 24.90 2.12
CA THR A 8 10.42 25.43 2.00
C THR A 8 10.46 26.42 0.85
N ASP A 9 10.23 27.69 1.13
CA ASP A 9 10.73 28.76 0.27
C ASP A 9 11.98 29.34 0.88
N PHE A 10 13.00 29.41 0.04
CA PHE A 10 14.27 30.01 0.34
C PHE A 10 14.16 31.55 0.44
N GLU A 11 14.97 32.09 1.33
CA GLU A 11 15.48 33.47 1.45
C GLU A 11 14.78 34.43 2.38
N ASN A 12 15.62 34.89 3.31
CA ASN A 12 15.67 36.16 4.01
C ASN A 12 14.67 37.21 3.51
N ASP A 13 13.67 37.49 4.31
CA ASP A 13 13.32 38.90 4.54
C ASP A 13 12.67 39.07 5.91
N SER A 14 13.27 39.92 6.71
CA SER A 14 12.81 40.43 7.99
C SER A 14 11.63 41.35 7.74
N ASP A 15 10.40 40.86 7.82
CA ASP A 15 9.17 41.60 8.13
C ASP A 15 7.95 40.85 7.57
N PHE A 16 7.44 39.85 8.29
CA PHE A 16 6.14 39.27 7.92
C PHE A 16 5.13 39.38 9.08
N ARG A 17 4.21 40.31 8.94
CA ARG A 17 2.96 40.34 9.73
C ARG A 17 1.93 39.40 9.08
N PRO A 18 1.19 38.61 9.84
CA PRO A 18 0.21 37.71 9.28
C PRO A 18 -1.05 38.48 8.85
N SER A 19 -1.25 38.67 7.56
CA SER A 19 -2.53 39.11 7.00
C SER A 19 -3.09 38.06 6.06
N ARG A 20 -4.28 37.57 6.42
CA ARG A 20 -5.31 36.85 5.64
C ARG A 20 -4.89 36.39 4.25
N ALA A 21 -4.70 35.05 4.13
CA ALA A 21 -4.49 34.38 2.85
C ALA A 21 -5.67 34.62 1.89
N ARG A 22 -5.44 35.41 0.85
CA ARG A 22 -6.24 35.41 -0.37
C ARG A 22 -5.70 34.29 -1.26
N CYS A 23 -6.56 33.29 -1.51
CA CYS A 23 -6.32 32.23 -2.47
C CYS A 23 -6.13 32.85 -3.87
N CYS A 24 -4.89 32.99 -4.35
CA CYS A 24 -4.61 33.34 -5.74
C CYS A 24 -4.72 32.09 -6.60
N LEU A 25 -5.79 32.02 -7.38
CA LEU A 25 -5.95 31.14 -8.53
C LEU A 25 -4.88 31.44 -9.59
N ARG A 26 -3.72 30.82 -9.47
CA ARG A 26 -2.82 30.50 -10.56
C ARG A 26 -2.41 29.05 -10.39
N PHE A 27 -2.78 28.22 -11.36
CA PHE A 27 -2.41 26.82 -11.46
C PHE A 27 -0.87 26.67 -11.43
N ARG A 28 -0.28 26.70 -10.25
CA ARG A 28 0.93 25.94 -9.91
C ARG A 28 0.43 24.84 -8.99
N LEU A 29 0.59 23.60 -9.42
CA LEU A 29 0.46 22.42 -8.56
C LEU A 29 1.41 22.59 -7.38
N CYS A 30 0.94 23.21 -6.30
CA CYS A 30 1.62 23.19 -5.01
C CYS A 30 1.52 21.74 -4.52
N ARG A 31 2.51 20.91 -4.80
CA ARG A 31 2.66 19.61 -4.16
C ARG A 31 2.99 19.89 -2.70
N SER A 32 1.99 19.80 -1.84
CA SER A 32 2.22 19.86 -0.40
C SER A 32 2.82 18.54 0.06
N ILE A 33 4.09 18.55 0.42
CA ILE A 33 4.80 17.39 0.96
C ILE A 33 4.68 17.42 2.47
N VAL A 34 4.24 16.32 3.09
CA VAL A 34 4.17 16.19 4.54
C VAL A 34 5.55 15.87 5.08
N ILE A 35 6.17 16.80 5.79
CA ILE A 35 7.50 16.61 6.41
C ILE A 35 7.42 16.22 7.89
N ARG A 36 6.26 16.41 8.54
CA ARG A 36 6.06 16.10 9.95
C ARG A 36 4.59 15.84 10.26
N LEU A 37 4.35 14.80 11.04
CA LEU A 37 3.07 14.53 11.70
C LEU A 37 3.27 14.65 13.22
N THR A 38 2.35 15.28 13.92
CA THR A 38 2.38 15.40 15.38
C THR A 38 1.14 14.76 15.96
N SER A 39 1.31 13.88 16.94
CA SER A 39 0.22 13.26 17.69
C SER A 39 -0.31 14.20 18.79
N GLU A 40 -1.42 13.84 19.40
CA GLU A 40 -2.04 14.63 20.49
C GLU A 40 -1.16 14.75 21.74
N ASN A 41 -0.31 13.75 21.98
CA ASN A 41 0.65 13.76 23.11
C ASN A 41 1.97 14.49 22.78
N GLY A 42 2.08 15.15 21.61
CA GLY A 42 3.24 15.89 21.17
C GLY A 42 4.36 15.07 20.52
N SER A 43 4.24 13.74 20.47
CA SER A 43 5.18 12.90 19.71
C SER A 43 5.03 13.16 18.21
N HIS A 44 6.10 12.97 17.44
CA HIS A 44 6.05 13.28 16.00
C HIS A 44 6.81 12.26 15.16
N THR A 45 6.29 12.04 13.96
CA THR A 45 6.97 11.37 12.85
C THR A 45 7.49 12.41 11.89
N THR A 46 8.71 12.25 11.43
CA THR A 46 9.35 13.14 10.44
C THR A 46 9.68 12.39 9.16
N PHE A 47 9.59 13.11 8.02
CA PHE A 47 9.84 12.58 6.70
C PHE A 47 10.88 13.43 5.98
N ARG A 48 11.78 12.79 5.24
CA ARG A 48 12.77 13.45 4.38
C ARG A 48 12.62 12.94 2.96
N TYR A 49 12.78 13.84 2.01
CA TYR A 49 12.62 13.57 0.60
C TYR A 49 13.89 13.96 -0.16
N ASP A 50 14.09 13.36 -1.31
CA ASP A 50 15.13 13.78 -2.25
C ASP A 50 14.65 14.95 -3.13
N VAL A 51 15.52 15.39 -4.05
CA VAL A 51 15.24 16.51 -4.97
C VAL A 51 14.12 16.23 -5.98
N LEU A 52 13.67 14.96 -6.10
CA LEU A 52 12.57 14.51 -6.94
C LEU A 52 11.30 14.22 -6.13
N ASP A 53 11.22 14.71 -4.88
CA ASP A 53 10.10 14.50 -3.96
C ASP A 53 9.83 13.02 -3.59
N ARG A 54 10.85 12.15 -3.66
CA ARG A 54 10.74 10.76 -3.26
C ARG A 54 11.16 10.61 -1.80
N LEU A 55 10.36 9.88 -1.02
CA LEU A 55 10.66 9.61 0.40
C LEU A 55 11.97 8.83 0.52
N ILE A 56 12.96 9.38 1.24
CA ILE A 56 14.25 8.74 1.49
C ILE A 56 14.45 8.36 2.95
N GLN A 57 13.71 8.97 3.87
CA GLN A 57 13.79 8.63 5.29
C GLN A 57 12.49 8.97 6.00
N GLU A 58 12.12 8.08 6.92
CA GLU A 58 11.06 8.29 7.89
C GLU A 58 11.63 8.01 9.29
N THR A 59 11.29 8.87 10.28
CA THR A 59 11.57 8.60 11.71
C THR A 59 10.25 8.63 12.45
N GLY A 60 9.84 7.49 12.98
CA GLY A 60 8.57 7.28 13.65
C GLY A 60 8.47 7.92 15.02
N PHE A 61 7.28 7.85 15.62
CA PHE A 61 7.00 8.35 16.99
C PHE A 61 7.85 7.69 18.06
N ASP A 62 8.30 6.46 17.83
CA ASP A 62 9.16 5.65 18.70
C ASP A 62 10.67 5.93 18.48
N GLY A 63 11.01 6.83 17.56
CA GLY A 63 12.39 7.16 17.19
C GLY A 63 13.02 6.18 16.18
N ARG A 64 12.32 5.13 15.76
CA ARG A 64 12.82 4.20 14.73
C ARG A 64 12.96 4.93 13.40
N THR A 65 14.06 4.66 12.72
CA THR A 65 14.37 5.31 11.45
C THR A 65 14.41 4.28 10.33
N GLN A 66 13.55 4.50 9.32
CA GLN A 66 13.55 3.76 8.06
C GLN A 66 14.18 4.60 6.96
N ARG A 67 14.97 3.98 6.09
CA ARG A 67 15.59 4.60 4.92
C ARG A 67 15.18 3.89 3.66
N TYR A 68 15.01 4.66 2.59
CA TYR A 68 14.51 4.19 1.30
C TYR A 68 15.47 4.61 0.18
N HIS A 69 15.78 3.69 -0.72
CA HIS A 69 16.64 3.92 -1.86
C HIS A 69 15.88 3.58 -3.14
N HIS A 70 15.92 4.49 -4.08
CA HIS A 70 15.22 4.37 -5.35
C HIS A 70 16.20 4.24 -6.50
N ASP A 71 15.79 3.58 -7.57
CA ASP A 71 16.53 3.61 -8.84
C ASP A 71 16.30 4.92 -9.60
N LEU A 72 16.93 5.05 -10.78
CA LEU A 72 16.79 6.23 -11.63
C LEU A 72 15.36 6.42 -12.15
N THR A 73 14.55 5.37 -12.21
CA THR A 73 13.15 5.40 -12.66
C THR A 73 12.18 5.72 -11.53
N GLY A 74 12.66 5.75 -10.27
CA GLY A 74 11.87 6.07 -9.08
C GLY A 74 11.31 4.86 -8.35
N LYS A 75 11.67 3.63 -8.75
CA LYS A 75 11.25 2.41 -8.04
C LYS A 75 12.07 2.22 -6.78
N LEU A 76 11.41 1.80 -5.69
CA LEU A 76 12.07 1.43 -4.44
C LEU A 76 12.87 0.13 -4.65
N ILE A 77 14.19 0.20 -4.56
CA ILE A 77 15.07 -0.97 -4.74
C ILE A 77 15.63 -1.50 -3.42
N ARG A 78 15.67 -0.67 -2.37
CA ARG A 78 16.21 -1.06 -1.08
C ARG A 78 15.54 -0.25 0.03
N SER A 79 15.23 -0.90 1.14
CA SER A 79 14.84 -0.23 2.39
C SER A 79 15.68 -0.75 3.55
N GLU A 80 15.88 0.10 4.55
CA GLU A 80 16.59 -0.23 5.80
C GLU A 80 15.71 0.15 6.99
N ASP A 81 15.56 -0.77 7.93
CA ASP A 81 14.86 -0.57 9.20
C ASP A 81 15.72 -1.15 10.33
N GLU A 82 16.34 -0.29 11.15
CA GLU A 82 17.22 -0.68 12.25
C GLU A 82 18.28 -1.74 11.91
N GLY A 83 18.90 -1.61 10.73
CA GLY A 83 19.91 -2.54 10.25
C GLY A 83 19.35 -3.75 9.50
N LEU A 84 18.04 -3.94 9.47
CA LEU A 84 17.40 -4.91 8.60
C LEU A 84 17.30 -4.32 7.18
N VAL A 85 18.01 -4.95 6.23
CA VAL A 85 18.04 -4.52 4.84
C VAL A 85 17.10 -5.41 4.03
N THR A 86 16.17 -4.76 3.30
CA THR A 86 15.28 -5.39 2.35
C THR A 86 15.62 -4.90 0.94
N HIS A 87 15.76 -5.82 -0.02
CA HIS A 87 15.90 -5.52 -1.44
C HIS A 87 14.61 -5.86 -2.18
N TRP A 88 14.24 -4.99 -3.12
CA TRP A 88 13.02 -5.08 -3.92
C TRP A 88 13.40 -5.37 -5.38
N HIS A 89 12.77 -6.36 -5.99
CA HIS A 89 13.10 -6.86 -7.32
C HIS A 89 11.89 -6.76 -8.24
N TYR A 90 12.12 -6.34 -9.47
CA TYR A 90 11.10 -6.08 -10.46
C TYR A 90 11.35 -6.88 -11.73
N ASP A 91 10.32 -7.15 -12.52
CA ASP A 91 10.43 -7.72 -13.85
C ASP A 91 10.64 -6.62 -14.92
N GLU A 92 10.74 -7.04 -16.19
CA GLU A 92 10.93 -6.15 -17.33
C GLU A 92 9.73 -5.20 -17.58
N ALA A 93 8.56 -5.53 -17.03
CA ALA A 93 7.35 -4.70 -17.08
C ALA A 93 7.20 -3.79 -15.83
N ASP A 94 8.27 -3.63 -15.04
CA ASP A 94 8.31 -2.81 -13.82
C ASP A 94 7.37 -3.29 -12.70
N ARG A 95 6.97 -4.57 -12.72
CA ARG A 95 6.13 -5.17 -11.69
C ARG A 95 7.00 -5.83 -10.62
N LEU A 96 6.63 -5.65 -9.35
CA LEU A 96 7.34 -6.24 -8.20
C LEU A 96 7.21 -7.78 -8.23
N THR A 97 8.33 -8.49 -8.29
CA THR A 97 8.34 -9.96 -8.35
C THR A 97 8.66 -10.62 -7.01
N HIS A 98 9.59 -10.07 -6.28
CA HIS A 98 9.94 -10.58 -4.95
C HIS A 98 10.71 -9.53 -4.15
N ARG A 99 10.74 -9.72 -2.84
CA ARG A 99 11.65 -9.01 -1.95
C ARG A 99 12.53 -9.99 -1.20
N THR A 100 13.77 -9.60 -0.95
CA THR A 100 14.72 -10.39 -0.19
C THR A 100 15.12 -9.67 1.10
N VAL A 101 15.26 -10.44 2.17
CA VAL A 101 15.73 -9.98 3.47
C VAL A 101 16.88 -10.90 3.89
N LYS A 102 18.02 -10.33 4.24
CA LYS A 102 19.26 -11.10 4.56
C LYS A 102 19.67 -12.09 3.45
N GLY A 103 19.35 -11.77 2.18
CA GLY A 103 19.68 -12.62 1.03
C GLY A 103 18.66 -13.71 0.72
N GLU A 104 17.66 -13.93 1.57
CA GLU A 104 16.60 -14.90 1.34
C GLU A 104 15.33 -14.25 0.82
N THR A 105 14.59 -14.97 -0.04
CA THR A 105 13.30 -14.47 -0.53
C THR A 105 12.29 -14.50 0.61
N ALA A 106 11.87 -13.30 1.04
CA ALA A 106 10.88 -13.12 2.10
C ALA A 106 9.45 -13.19 1.56
N GLU A 107 9.22 -12.69 0.34
CA GLU A 107 7.89 -12.62 -0.26
C GLU A 107 7.98 -12.64 -1.79
N ARG A 108 6.96 -13.19 -2.47
CA ARG A 108 6.87 -13.29 -3.93
C ARG A 108 5.50 -12.85 -4.42
N TRP A 109 5.50 -12.18 -5.59
CA TRP A 109 4.31 -11.78 -6.35
C TRP A 109 4.35 -12.44 -7.72
N ARG A 110 3.20 -12.91 -8.20
CA ARG A 110 3.05 -13.47 -9.55
C ARG A 110 1.91 -12.78 -10.26
N TYR A 111 2.04 -12.68 -11.56
CA TYR A 111 1.09 -12.00 -12.42
C TYR A 111 0.70 -12.92 -13.60
N ASP A 112 -0.52 -12.74 -14.11
CA ASP A 112 -0.93 -13.38 -15.36
C ASP A 112 -0.39 -12.62 -16.59
N GLU A 113 -0.71 -13.13 -17.78
CA GLU A 113 -0.30 -12.54 -19.06
C GLU A 113 -0.86 -11.13 -19.29
N ARG A 114 -1.96 -10.76 -18.61
CA ARG A 114 -2.57 -9.42 -18.67
C ARG A 114 -1.91 -8.46 -17.67
N GLY A 115 -1.03 -8.98 -16.79
CA GLY A 115 -0.37 -8.20 -15.75
C GLY A 115 -1.19 -8.09 -14.46
N TRP A 116 -2.24 -8.88 -14.27
CA TRP A 116 -3.00 -8.90 -13.03
C TRP A 116 -2.31 -9.80 -12.01
N LEU A 117 -2.29 -9.37 -10.75
CA LEU A 117 -1.67 -10.09 -9.64
C LEU A 117 -2.46 -11.38 -9.36
N THR A 118 -1.84 -12.54 -9.52
CA THR A 118 -2.48 -13.84 -9.29
C THR A 118 -2.13 -14.45 -7.94
N ASP A 119 -0.92 -14.18 -7.43
CA ASP A 119 -0.45 -14.78 -6.21
C ASP A 119 0.46 -13.84 -5.43
N ILE A 120 0.31 -13.86 -4.10
CA ILE A 120 1.30 -13.36 -3.14
C ILE A 120 1.64 -14.51 -2.22
N SER A 121 2.93 -14.76 -1.95
CA SER A 121 3.34 -15.82 -1.03
C SER A 121 4.55 -15.42 -0.21
N HIS A 122 4.61 -15.91 1.02
CA HIS A 122 5.74 -15.75 1.94
C HIS A 122 5.91 -17.00 2.82
N ILE A 123 7.03 -17.08 3.52
CA ILE A 123 7.25 -18.09 4.54
C ILE A 123 6.96 -17.45 5.91
N SER A 124 6.09 -18.10 6.68
CA SER A 124 5.76 -17.74 8.05
C SER A 124 5.87 -18.98 8.93
N GLU A 125 6.67 -18.90 9.98
CA GLU A 125 6.93 -20.04 10.91
C GLU A 125 7.27 -21.35 10.20
N GLY A 126 8.05 -21.27 9.13
CA GLY A 126 8.43 -22.42 8.31
C GLY A 126 7.36 -22.89 7.32
N HIS A 127 6.15 -22.38 7.34
CA HIS A 127 5.08 -22.73 6.42
C HIS A 127 4.99 -21.75 5.26
N ARG A 128 4.63 -22.24 4.06
CA ARG A 128 4.33 -21.38 2.93
C ARG A 128 2.88 -20.88 3.02
N VAL A 129 2.72 -19.60 3.27
CA VAL A 129 1.43 -18.90 3.24
C VAL A 129 1.28 -18.22 1.89
N ALA A 130 0.13 -18.38 1.24
CA ALA A 130 -0.15 -17.74 -0.03
C ALA A 130 -1.59 -17.23 -0.11
N VAL A 131 -1.75 -16.13 -0.86
CA VAL A 131 -3.05 -15.61 -1.27
C VAL A 131 -3.12 -15.68 -2.80
N HIS A 132 -4.18 -16.29 -3.31
CA HIS A 132 -4.44 -16.46 -4.73
C HIS A 132 -5.64 -15.61 -5.14
N TYR A 133 -5.49 -14.84 -6.21
CA TYR A 133 -6.51 -13.94 -6.73
C TYR A 133 -7.09 -14.45 -8.04
N ARG A 134 -8.39 -14.27 -8.22
CA ARG A 134 -9.10 -14.59 -9.46
C ARG A 134 -9.88 -13.39 -9.94
N TYR A 135 -9.87 -13.18 -11.24
CA TYR A 135 -10.51 -12.05 -11.90
C TYR A 135 -11.49 -12.50 -12.95
N ASP A 136 -12.47 -11.68 -13.26
CA ASP A 136 -13.31 -11.84 -14.45
C ASP A 136 -12.62 -11.24 -15.69
N GLU A 137 -13.29 -11.36 -16.83
CA GLU A 137 -12.79 -10.82 -18.10
C GLU A 137 -12.59 -9.30 -18.12
N LYS A 138 -13.25 -8.58 -17.20
CA LYS A 138 -13.17 -7.13 -17.06
C LYS A 138 -12.11 -6.68 -16.03
N GLY A 139 -11.37 -7.62 -15.42
CA GLY A 139 -10.35 -7.33 -14.42
C GLY A 139 -10.89 -7.09 -13.01
N ARG A 140 -12.14 -7.44 -12.73
CA ARG A 140 -12.71 -7.31 -11.39
C ARG A 140 -12.37 -8.55 -10.58
N LEU A 141 -11.96 -8.36 -9.33
CA LEU A 141 -11.63 -9.46 -8.41
C LEU A 141 -12.87 -10.29 -8.10
N THR A 142 -12.91 -11.55 -8.53
CA THR A 142 -14.03 -12.47 -8.29
C THR A 142 -13.79 -13.41 -7.12
N GLY A 143 -12.55 -13.55 -6.69
CA GLY A 143 -12.25 -14.39 -5.54
C GLY A 143 -10.81 -14.26 -5.08
N GLU A 144 -10.63 -14.45 -3.80
CA GLU A 144 -9.33 -14.64 -3.17
C GLU A 144 -9.35 -15.94 -2.35
N ARG A 145 -8.26 -16.66 -2.40
CA ARG A 145 -8.07 -17.89 -1.63
C ARG A 145 -6.76 -17.83 -0.88
N GLN A 146 -6.85 -17.87 0.43
CA GLN A 146 -5.70 -17.99 1.32
C GLN A 146 -5.37 -19.47 1.52
N THR A 147 -4.10 -19.82 1.55
CA THR A 147 -3.62 -21.19 1.73
C THR A 147 -2.41 -21.24 2.63
N VAL A 148 -2.30 -22.31 3.42
CA VAL A 148 -1.10 -22.64 4.19
C VAL A 148 -0.66 -24.04 3.79
N HIS A 149 0.61 -24.17 3.43
CA HIS A 149 1.21 -25.43 2.98
C HIS A 149 2.37 -25.84 3.87
N HIS A 150 2.53 -27.15 4.01
CA HIS A 150 3.67 -27.73 4.71
C HIS A 150 4.97 -27.44 3.94
N PRO A 151 6.06 -27.02 4.62
CA PRO A 151 7.26 -26.51 3.95
C PRO A 151 8.01 -27.54 3.11
N GLN A 152 7.96 -28.82 3.47
CA GLN A 152 8.72 -29.88 2.80
C GLN A 152 7.85 -30.73 1.87
N THR A 153 6.61 -30.99 2.23
CA THR A 153 5.71 -31.88 1.46
C THR A 153 4.80 -31.12 0.50
N GLU A 154 4.76 -29.78 0.59
CA GLU A 154 3.83 -28.91 -0.14
C GLU A 154 2.35 -29.29 0.08
N ALA A 155 2.04 -30.16 1.05
CA ALA A 155 0.68 -30.56 1.37
C ALA A 155 -0.13 -29.35 1.87
N LEU A 156 -1.33 -29.19 1.38
CA LEU A 156 -2.27 -28.17 1.85
C LEU A 156 -2.71 -28.50 3.28
N LEU A 157 -2.43 -27.61 4.22
CA LEU A 157 -2.78 -27.75 5.63
C LEU A 157 -4.06 -26.99 5.95
N TRP A 158 -4.24 -25.82 5.34
CA TRP A 158 -5.40 -24.98 5.56
C TRP A 158 -5.69 -24.12 4.33
N GLN A 159 -6.97 -23.84 4.12
CA GLN A 159 -7.42 -22.86 3.13
C GLN A 159 -8.69 -22.15 3.59
N HIS A 160 -8.84 -20.93 3.10
CA HIS A 160 -10.04 -20.13 3.21
C HIS A 160 -10.28 -19.41 1.88
N GLU A 161 -11.52 -19.41 1.39
CA GLU A 161 -11.89 -18.75 0.15
C GLU A 161 -12.99 -17.70 0.37
N THR A 162 -12.81 -16.53 -0.23
CA THR A 162 -13.80 -15.48 -0.29
C THR A 162 -14.11 -15.18 -1.75
N ARG A 163 -15.39 -15.17 -2.13
CA ARG A 163 -15.85 -14.81 -3.48
C ARG A 163 -16.54 -13.47 -3.47
N HIS A 164 -16.37 -12.71 -4.56
CA HIS A 164 -16.97 -11.40 -4.75
C HIS A 164 -17.93 -11.43 -5.93
N ALA A 165 -19.11 -10.85 -5.75
CA ALA A 165 -20.09 -10.66 -6.82
C ALA A 165 -20.31 -9.17 -7.08
N TYR A 166 -20.74 -8.88 -8.31
CA TYR A 166 -20.93 -7.53 -8.81
C TYR A 166 -22.32 -7.39 -9.42
N ASN A 167 -22.94 -6.24 -9.25
CA ASN A 167 -24.20 -5.91 -9.90
C ASN A 167 -24.02 -5.59 -11.38
N ALA A 168 -25.13 -5.35 -12.08
CA ALA A 168 -25.12 -5.02 -13.52
C ALA A 168 -24.32 -3.75 -13.85
N GLN A 169 -24.19 -2.82 -12.92
CA GLN A 169 -23.41 -1.59 -13.04
C GLN A 169 -21.91 -1.81 -12.78
N GLY A 170 -21.50 -3.02 -12.36
CA GLY A 170 -20.12 -3.35 -12.04
C GLY A 170 -19.67 -2.96 -10.64
N LEU A 171 -20.58 -2.59 -9.76
CA LEU A 171 -20.28 -2.31 -8.35
C LEU A 171 -20.28 -3.62 -7.55
N ALA A 172 -19.32 -3.80 -6.65
CA ALA A 172 -19.30 -4.92 -5.72
C ALA A 172 -20.57 -4.88 -4.86
N ASN A 173 -21.33 -5.96 -4.86
CA ASN A 173 -22.58 -6.04 -4.11
C ASN A 173 -22.65 -7.22 -3.14
N ARG A 174 -21.72 -8.17 -3.21
CA ARG A 174 -21.73 -9.32 -2.32
C ARG A 174 -20.33 -9.87 -2.05
N CYS A 175 -20.07 -10.22 -0.80
CA CYS A 175 -18.89 -10.94 -0.35
C CYS A 175 -19.36 -12.29 0.24
N ILE A 176 -18.79 -13.39 -0.23
CA ILE A 176 -19.21 -14.76 0.11
C ILE A 176 -17.97 -15.51 0.63
N PRO A 177 -17.67 -15.43 1.94
CA PRO A 177 -16.65 -16.28 2.55
C PRO A 177 -17.16 -17.73 2.65
N ASP A 178 -16.26 -18.70 2.59
CA ASP A 178 -16.60 -20.13 2.63
C ASP A 178 -17.08 -20.62 4.01
N SER A 179 -16.73 -19.89 5.07
CA SER A 179 -16.99 -20.31 6.47
C SER A 179 -17.93 -19.37 7.23
N LEU A 180 -18.40 -18.28 6.63
CA LEU A 180 -19.26 -17.29 7.26
C LEU A 180 -20.47 -16.95 6.37
N PRO A 181 -21.55 -16.37 6.93
CA PRO A 181 -22.64 -15.85 6.12
C PRO A 181 -22.16 -14.83 5.09
N ALA A 182 -22.80 -14.82 3.93
CA ALA A 182 -22.49 -13.83 2.89
C ALA A 182 -22.92 -12.43 3.35
N VAL A 183 -22.07 -11.45 3.11
CA VAL A 183 -22.38 -10.02 3.33
C VAL A 183 -22.86 -9.41 2.02
N GLU A 184 -24.00 -8.76 2.05
CA GLU A 184 -24.54 -8.02 0.91
C GLU A 184 -24.44 -6.50 1.15
N TRP A 185 -23.99 -5.77 0.15
CA TRP A 185 -23.95 -4.31 0.18
C TRP A 185 -25.13 -3.75 -0.60
N LEU A 186 -25.95 -2.98 0.10
CA LEU A 186 -27.07 -2.28 -0.49
C LEU A 186 -26.58 -0.93 -1.03
N THR A 187 -26.75 -0.71 -2.31
CA THR A 187 -26.41 0.55 -2.97
C THR A 187 -27.66 1.18 -3.58
N TYR A 188 -27.71 2.48 -3.65
CA TYR A 188 -28.82 3.23 -4.29
C TYR A 188 -28.29 4.25 -5.30
N GLY A 189 -29.08 4.53 -6.32
CA GLY A 189 -28.85 5.59 -7.30
C GLY A 189 -27.47 5.57 -7.94
N SER A 190 -26.61 6.46 -7.53
CA SER A 190 -25.26 6.66 -8.05
C SER A 190 -24.21 5.67 -7.52
N GLY A 191 -24.62 4.59 -6.85
CA GLY A 191 -23.69 3.58 -6.31
C GLY A 191 -23.19 3.87 -4.88
N TYR A 192 -23.80 4.84 -4.18
CA TYR A 192 -23.49 5.05 -2.78
C TYR A 192 -23.98 3.89 -1.92
N LEU A 193 -23.16 3.52 -0.94
CA LEU A 193 -23.50 2.49 0.03
C LEU A 193 -24.66 2.98 0.92
N ALA A 194 -25.76 2.23 0.93
CA ALA A 194 -26.91 2.50 1.79
C ALA A 194 -26.86 1.72 3.09
N GLY A 195 -26.20 0.54 3.08
CA GLY A 195 -26.08 -0.34 4.22
C GLY A 195 -25.44 -1.68 3.85
N SER A 196 -25.31 -2.56 4.83
CA SER A 196 -24.89 -3.94 4.63
C SER A 196 -25.78 -4.87 5.44
N SER A 197 -26.01 -6.09 4.94
CA SER A 197 -26.66 -7.19 5.64
C SER A 197 -25.75 -8.42 5.61
N ALA A 198 -25.76 -9.19 6.68
CA ALA A 198 -25.04 -10.45 6.83
C ALA A 198 -26.03 -11.57 7.08
#